data_13c9ed16e5873ab8aa7ca7c0d38b07f1
#
_entry.id   13c9ed16e5873ab8aa7ca7c0d38b07f1
#
_cell.length_a   1.000
_cell.length_b   1.000
_cell.length_c   1.000
_cell.angle_alpha   90.00
_cell.angle_beta   90.00
_cell.angle_gamma   90.00
#
_symmetry.space_group_name_H-M   'P 1'
#
loop_
_entity.id
_entity.type
_entity.pdbx_description
1 polymer ?
#
loop_
_entity_poly.entity_id
_entity_poly.type
_entity_poly.pdbx_seq_one_letter_code
_entity_poly.pdbx_strand_id
1 'polypeptide(L)'
;MALRNQEGSEESPLNMKAGIIIAAAGCAERFKKAGGEGNKLNALLNSSSVFAQTLRNALASGLQVHVVTRPENSQVQALCLAQQVRVTLIESSGLGESIAAGVRANANWQGWLIHLADMPFVPPAVFVEVADALKSHTLVRPCVSTQPGHPVAFDRNWYSKLSQLTGDNGARELLCGESMHLIEIKDADSQRDIDLPSQLVQRSE
;
A
#
# COMPACT_ATOMS: atom_id res chain seq x y z
N MET A 1 35.49 -42.64 -18.33
CA MET A 1 34.40 -42.01 -19.07
C MET A 1 33.31 -41.64 -18.08
N ALA A 2 33.34 -40.42 -17.59
CA ALA A 2 32.46 -39.95 -16.49
C ALA A 2 31.31 -39.16 -17.07
N LEU A 3 30.11 -39.64 -16.86
CA LEU A 3 28.85 -38.92 -17.18
C LEU A 3 28.60 -37.84 -16.12
N ARG A 4 28.66 -36.59 -16.52
CA ARG A 4 28.21 -35.46 -15.71
C ARG A 4 26.67 -35.46 -15.75
N ASN A 5 26.07 -35.72 -14.63
CA ASN A 5 24.67 -35.34 -14.37
C ASN A 5 24.60 -33.83 -14.26
N GLN A 6 23.90 -33.20 -15.17
CA GLN A 6 23.41 -31.83 -15.01
C GLN A 6 22.18 -31.91 -14.10
N GLU A 7 22.36 -31.50 -12.86
CA GLU A 7 21.25 -31.15 -12.00
C GLU A 7 20.67 -29.83 -12.53
N GLY A 8 19.57 -29.94 -13.25
CA GLY A 8 18.71 -28.79 -13.53
C GLY A 8 18.10 -28.33 -12.22
N SER A 9 18.44 -27.12 -11.80
CA SER A 9 17.73 -26.42 -10.75
C SER A 9 16.29 -26.21 -11.23
N GLU A 10 15.39 -27.06 -10.76
CA GLU A 10 13.95 -26.81 -10.84
C GLU A 10 13.67 -25.53 -10.05
N GLU A 11 13.50 -24.41 -10.75
CA GLU A 11 12.87 -23.22 -10.18
C GLU A 11 11.47 -23.63 -9.75
N SER A 12 11.23 -23.63 -8.44
CA SER A 12 9.91 -23.82 -7.85
C SER A 12 8.86 -22.95 -8.54
N PRO A 13 7.65 -23.49 -8.82
CA PRO A 13 6.63 -22.77 -9.55
C PRO A 13 6.22 -21.51 -8.80
N LEU A 14 6.52 -20.35 -9.42
CA LEU A 14 5.90 -19.05 -9.19
C LEU A 14 5.90 -18.55 -7.73
N ASN A 15 7.07 -18.16 -7.28
CA ASN A 15 7.15 -17.17 -6.21
C ASN A 15 6.64 -15.83 -6.79
N MET A 16 5.33 -15.64 -6.82
CA MET A 16 4.70 -14.37 -7.25
C MET A 16 5.16 -13.30 -6.27
N LYS A 17 6.21 -12.55 -6.64
CA LYS A 17 6.71 -11.42 -5.86
C LYS A 17 5.72 -10.27 -5.99
N ALA A 18 4.63 -10.35 -5.26
CA ALA A 18 3.78 -9.19 -5.02
C ALA A 18 4.44 -8.30 -3.95
N GLY A 19 4.25 -7.00 -4.07
CA GLY A 19 4.77 -6.03 -3.11
C GLY A 19 3.75 -4.95 -2.78
N ILE A 20 3.99 -4.23 -1.70
CA ILE A 20 3.13 -3.16 -1.20
C ILE A 20 3.67 -1.83 -1.70
N ILE A 21 2.81 -1.03 -2.36
CA ILE A 21 3.05 0.37 -2.65
C ILE A 21 2.26 1.20 -1.65
N ILE A 22 2.95 1.99 -0.84
CA ILE A 22 2.33 2.94 0.08
C ILE A 22 2.30 4.32 -0.57
N ALA A 23 1.09 4.83 -0.86
CA ALA A 23 0.88 6.17 -1.40
C ALA A 23 0.91 7.19 -0.26
N ALA A 24 1.96 7.99 -0.18
CA ALA A 24 2.24 8.96 0.89
C ALA A 24 2.48 10.40 0.38
N ALA A 25 2.00 10.72 -0.84
CA ALA A 25 2.21 12.04 -1.46
C ALA A 25 1.03 13.03 -1.26
N GLY A 26 -0.04 12.64 -0.56
CA GLY A 26 -1.20 13.48 -0.31
C GLY A 26 -0.89 14.74 0.51
N CYS A 27 -1.58 15.85 0.19
CA CYS A 27 -1.36 17.17 0.83
C CYS A 27 -2.02 17.34 2.21
N ALA A 28 -2.79 16.37 2.68
CA ALA A 28 -3.51 16.41 3.96
C ALA A 28 -4.42 17.65 4.13
N GLU A 29 -5.10 18.10 3.07
CA GLU A 29 -5.87 19.34 3.10
C GLU A 29 -7.04 19.32 4.09
N ARG A 30 -7.77 18.18 4.18
CA ARG A 30 -8.88 18.02 5.14
C ARG A 30 -8.38 18.14 6.57
N PHE A 31 -7.24 17.53 6.88
CA PHE A 31 -6.58 17.57 8.18
C PHE A 31 -6.23 19.00 8.56
N LYS A 32 -5.60 19.76 7.66
CA LYS A 32 -5.23 21.17 7.86
C LYS A 32 -6.46 22.06 8.03
N LYS A 33 -7.50 21.90 7.19
CA LYS A 33 -8.77 22.66 7.29
C LYS A 33 -9.51 22.41 8.62
N ALA A 34 -9.31 21.24 9.23
CA ALA A 34 -9.87 20.88 10.53
C ALA A 34 -8.99 21.31 11.73
N GLY A 35 -7.97 22.16 11.51
CA GLY A 35 -7.09 22.67 12.55
C GLY A 35 -5.88 21.80 12.87
N GLY A 36 -5.59 20.78 12.06
CA GLY A 36 -4.38 19.98 12.21
C GLY A 36 -3.14 20.73 11.74
N GLU A 37 -2.06 20.58 12.46
CA GLU A 37 -0.77 21.20 12.13
C GLU A 37 0.08 20.28 11.25
N GLY A 38 0.74 20.84 10.24
CA GLY A 38 1.69 20.14 9.39
C GLY A 38 1.07 19.07 8.47
N ASN A 39 1.75 17.94 8.35
CA ASN A 39 1.30 16.80 7.56
C ASN A 39 0.70 15.71 8.46
N LYS A 40 -0.53 15.26 8.19
CA LYS A 40 -1.23 14.22 8.96
C LYS A 40 -0.43 12.92 9.15
N LEU A 41 0.44 12.59 8.19
CA LEU A 41 1.29 11.38 8.25
C LEU A 41 2.34 11.48 9.37
N ASN A 42 2.72 12.70 9.76
CA ASN A 42 3.68 12.98 10.80
C ASN A 42 3.01 13.18 12.17
N ALA A 43 1.68 13.31 12.20
CA ALA A 43 0.92 13.47 13.44
C ALA A 43 1.06 12.23 14.34
N LEU A 44 1.14 12.46 15.66
CA LEU A 44 1.26 11.38 16.63
C LEU A 44 -0.06 10.65 16.80
N LEU A 45 0.02 9.34 16.63
CA LEU A 45 -1.01 8.37 16.99
C LEU A 45 -0.43 7.52 18.13
N ASN A 46 -0.85 7.81 19.36
CA ASN A 46 -0.19 7.28 20.58
C ASN A 46 1.31 7.66 20.64
N SER A 47 2.21 6.66 20.61
CA SER A 47 3.67 6.87 20.73
C SER A 47 4.42 6.95 19.40
N SER A 48 3.74 6.82 18.26
CA SER A 48 4.37 6.87 16.94
C SER A 48 3.57 7.70 15.93
N SER A 49 4.19 8.12 14.83
CA SER A 49 3.42 8.83 13.80
C SER A 49 2.48 7.89 13.04
N VAL A 50 1.42 8.46 12.46
CA VAL A 50 0.47 7.73 11.59
C VAL A 50 1.23 6.91 10.54
N PHE A 51 2.15 7.54 9.82
CA PHE A 51 2.95 6.85 8.81
C PHE A 51 3.86 5.76 9.39
N ALA A 52 4.49 6.02 10.54
CA ALA A 52 5.37 5.03 11.18
C ALA A 52 4.59 3.75 11.54
N GLN A 53 3.35 3.87 11.99
CA GLN A 53 2.49 2.73 12.28
C GLN A 53 2.09 1.99 11.00
N THR A 54 1.68 2.71 9.94
CA THR A 54 1.36 2.14 8.63
C THR A 54 2.55 1.36 8.06
N LEU A 55 3.73 1.98 8.06
CA LEU A 55 4.96 1.37 7.55
C LEU A 55 5.35 0.11 8.35
N ARG A 56 5.25 0.16 9.67
CA ARG A 56 5.54 -0.99 10.56
C ARG A 56 4.66 -2.18 10.22
N ASN A 57 3.35 -1.96 10.07
CA ASN A 57 2.40 -3.03 9.74
C ASN A 57 2.68 -3.64 8.36
N ALA A 58 2.95 -2.79 7.36
CA ALA A 58 3.31 -3.24 6.03
C ALA A 58 4.59 -4.09 6.03
N LEU A 59 5.65 -3.64 6.72
CA LEU A 59 6.92 -4.38 6.83
C LEU A 59 6.75 -5.70 7.58
N ALA A 60 5.93 -5.72 8.62
CA ALA A 60 5.67 -6.94 9.41
C ALA A 60 4.94 -8.04 8.60
N SER A 61 4.36 -7.73 7.45
CA SER A 61 3.80 -8.72 6.51
C SER A 61 4.88 -9.60 5.85
N GLY A 62 6.14 -9.16 5.85
CA GLY A 62 7.24 -9.83 5.14
C GLY A 62 7.26 -9.57 3.63
N LEU A 63 6.29 -8.83 3.08
CA LEU A 63 6.27 -8.45 1.67
C LEU A 63 7.26 -7.31 1.39
N GLN A 64 7.67 -7.17 0.13
CA GLN A 64 8.44 -6.00 -0.28
C GLN A 64 7.59 -4.75 -0.15
N VAL A 65 8.17 -3.65 0.33
CA VAL A 65 7.49 -2.36 0.50
C VAL A 65 8.21 -1.29 -0.31
N HIS A 66 7.45 -0.45 -0.99
CA HIS A 66 7.91 0.73 -1.70
C HIS A 66 7.00 1.91 -1.35
N VAL A 67 7.59 3.05 -1.05
CA VAL A 67 6.85 4.25 -0.65
C VAL A 67 6.95 5.30 -1.73
N VAL A 68 5.83 5.95 -2.05
CA VAL A 68 5.80 7.12 -2.94
C VAL A 68 5.40 8.32 -2.11
N THR A 69 6.27 9.33 -2.06
CA THR A 69 6.04 10.54 -1.26
C THR A 69 6.54 11.79 -1.98
N ARG A 70 6.36 12.94 -1.36
CA ARG A 70 6.81 14.24 -1.91
C ARG A 70 8.17 14.63 -1.34
N PRO A 71 8.97 15.43 -2.09
CA PRO A 71 10.29 15.88 -1.63
C PRO A 71 10.26 16.62 -0.29
N GLU A 72 9.22 17.41 -0.02
CA GLU A 72 9.09 18.17 1.23
C GLU A 72 8.74 17.32 2.45
N ASN A 73 8.32 16.06 2.29
CA ASN A 73 7.98 15.19 3.42
C ASN A 73 9.22 14.44 3.95
N SER A 74 10.16 15.20 4.51
CA SER A 74 11.44 14.69 5.00
C SER A 74 11.30 13.66 6.12
N GLN A 75 10.26 13.74 6.95
CA GLN A 75 10.04 12.77 8.04
C GLN A 75 9.68 11.38 7.50
N VAL A 76 8.82 11.30 6.48
CA VAL A 76 8.50 10.03 5.80
C VAL A 76 9.77 9.45 5.17
N GLN A 77 10.56 10.28 4.48
CA GLN A 77 11.82 9.84 3.86
C GLN A 77 12.81 9.31 4.90
N ALA A 78 12.97 9.99 6.04
CA ALA A 78 13.87 9.56 7.11
C ALA A 78 13.44 8.22 7.71
N LEU A 79 12.14 8.01 7.93
CA LEU A 79 11.61 6.73 8.41
C LEU A 79 11.85 5.59 7.40
N CYS A 80 11.65 5.85 6.11
CA CYS A 80 11.94 4.87 5.06
C CYS A 80 13.43 4.52 5.00
N LEU A 81 14.30 5.52 5.09
CA LEU A 81 15.76 5.31 5.10
C LEU A 81 16.19 4.45 6.29
N ALA A 82 15.68 4.75 7.49
CA ALA A 82 15.98 4.00 8.71
C ALA A 82 15.54 2.53 8.63
N GLN A 83 14.49 2.23 7.86
CA GLN A 83 13.96 0.88 7.63
C GLN A 83 14.45 0.25 6.31
N GLN A 84 15.39 0.88 5.61
CA GLN A 84 15.91 0.43 4.30
C GLN A 84 14.82 0.23 3.24
N VAL A 85 13.74 1.02 3.31
CA VAL A 85 12.62 0.99 2.37
C VAL A 85 12.91 1.93 1.21
N ARG A 86 12.72 1.45 -0.02
CA ARG A 86 12.88 2.27 -1.23
C ARG A 86 11.78 3.32 -1.34
N VAL A 87 12.15 4.50 -1.81
CA VAL A 87 11.26 5.65 -1.96
C VAL A 87 11.32 6.17 -3.39
N THR A 88 10.16 6.53 -3.95
CA THR A 88 10.06 7.36 -5.16
C THR A 88 9.50 8.72 -4.74
N LEU A 89 10.18 9.79 -5.17
CA LEU A 89 9.73 11.16 -4.95
C LEU A 89 8.94 11.66 -6.16
N ILE A 90 7.79 12.29 -5.91
CA ILE A 90 6.96 12.92 -6.94
C ILE A 90 6.52 14.31 -6.50
N GLU A 91 6.40 15.22 -7.46
CA GLU A 91 5.91 16.60 -7.21
C GLU A 91 4.38 16.65 -7.10
N SER A 92 3.68 15.74 -7.78
CA SER A 92 2.22 15.68 -7.74
C SER A 92 1.70 15.15 -6.41
N SER A 93 0.55 15.67 -5.97
CA SER A 93 -0.21 15.14 -4.83
C SER A 93 -1.31 14.16 -5.23
N GLY A 94 -1.51 13.94 -6.53
CA GLY A 94 -2.54 13.05 -7.06
C GLY A 94 -2.29 11.59 -6.70
N LEU A 95 -3.37 10.89 -6.30
CA LEU A 95 -3.27 9.46 -5.96
C LEU A 95 -2.93 8.61 -7.18
N GLY A 96 -3.45 8.96 -8.37
CA GLY A 96 -3.15 8.26 -9.62
C GLY A 96 -1.67 8.31 -9.97
N GLU A 97 -1.05 9.49 -9.90
CA GLU A 97 0.38 9.67 -10.13
C GLU A 97 1.23 8.92 -9.12
N SER A 98 0.80 8.89 -7.85
CA SER A 98 1.49 8.13 -6.79
C SER A 98 1.50 6.63 -7.11
N ILE A 99 0.35 6.07 -7.47
CA ILE A 99 0.22 4.66 -7.85
C ILE A 99 1.09 4.38 -9.08
N ALA A 100 0.95 5.18 -10.14
CA ALA A 100 1.68 4.99 -11.38
C ALA A 100 3.20 5.04 -11.17
N ALA A 101 3.70 5.98 -10.37
CA ALA A 101 5.12 6.09 -10.05
C ALA A 101 5.63 4.86 -9.29
N GLY A 102 4.90 4.40 -8.29
CA GLY A 102 5.25 3.20 -7.52
C GLY A 102 5.24 1.93 -8.36
N VAL A 103 4.24 1.77 -9.23
CA VAL A 103 4.13 0.62 -10.15
C VAL A 103 5.28 0.61 -11.15
N ARG A 104 5.60 1.75 -11.77
CA ARG A 104 6.75 1.86 -12.70
C ARG A 104 8.08 1.57 -12.03
N ALA A 105 8.29 2.08 -10.79
CA ALA A 105 9.50 1.82 -10.02
C ALA A 105 9.69 0.33 -9.65
N ASN A 106 8.63 -0.46 -9.73
CA ASN A 106 8.61 -1.88 -9.40
C ASN A 106 7.99 -2.72 -10.54
N ALA A 107 8.37 -2.40 -11.77
CA ALA A 107 7.84 -3.04 -12.97
C ALA A 107 8.15 -4.55 -13.08
N ASN A 108 9.11 -5.04 -12.30
CA ASN A 108 9.48 -6.46 -12.22
C ASN A 108 8.63 -7.28 -11.24
N TRP A 109 7.78 -6.63 -10.43
CA TRP A 109 6.86 -7.35 -9.55
C TRP A 109 5.76 -8.07 -10.34
N GLN A 110 5.21 -9.11 -9.76
CA GLN A 110 4.11 -9.88 -10.36
C GLN A 110 2.73 -9.43 -9.86
N GLY A 111 2.71 -8.52 -8.88
CA GLY A 111 1.49 -7.91 -8.36
C GLY A 111 1.81 -6.73 -7.46
N TRP A 112 0.86 -5.82 -7.32
CA TRP A 112 0.97 -4.60 -6.52
C TRP A 112 -0.21 -4.47 -5.58
N LEU A 113 0.08 -4.38 -4.27
CA LEU A 113 -0.89 -4.06 -3.23
C LEU A 113 -0.82 -2.55 -3.00
N ILE A 114 -1.82 -1.82 -3.45
CA ILE A 114 -1.89 -0.37 -3.27
C ILE A 114 -2.49 -0.06 -1.91
N HIS A 115 -1.72 0.59 -1.07
CA HIS A 115 -2.10 0.95 0.30
C HIS A 115 -1.96 2.44 0.54
N LEU A 116 -2.82 3.00 1.41
CA LEU A 116 -2.79 4.41 1.77
C LEU A 116 -1.97 4.62 3.05
N ALA A 117 -1.13 5.65 3.03
CA ALA A 117 -0.22 5.96 4.13
C ALA A 117 -0.90 6.38 5.44
N ASP A 118 -2.16 6.80 5.35
CA ASP A 118 -3.00 7.27 6.46
C ASP A 118 -3.93 6.19 7.03
N MET A 119 -3.72 4.91 6.68
CA MET A 119 -4.45 3.77 7.21
C MET A 119 -3.57 2.92 8.16
N PRO A 120 -3.31 3.39 9.39
CA PRO A 120 -2.33 2.79 10.29
C PRO A 120 -2.81 1.51 10.99
N PHE A 121 -4.07 1.13 10.84
CA PHE A 121 -4.68 0.04 11.60
C PHE A 121 -4.78 -1.28 10.83
N VAL A 122 -4.43 -1.31 9.54
CA VAL A 122 -4.45 -2.55 8.75
C VAL A 122 -3.37 -3.51 9.27
N PRO A 123 -3.77 -4.69 9.80
CA PRO A 123 -2.81 -5.62 10.39
C PRO A 123 -1.99 -6.35 9.31
N PRO A 124 -0.78 -6.82 9.63
CA PRO A 124 0.10 -7.54 8.70
C PRO A 124 -0.57 -8.72 8.00
N ALA A 125 -1.43 -9.46 8.70
CA ALA A 125 -2.13 -10.62 8.16
C ALA A 125 -3.00 -10.27 6.94
N VAL A 126 -3.64 -9.10 6.93
CA VAL A 126 -4.48 -8.67 5.80
C VAL A 126 -3.65 -8.49 4.53
N PHE A 127 -2.44 -7.93 4.63
CA PHE A 127 -1.54 -7.82 3.46
C PHE A 127 -1.16 -9.20 2.92
N VAL A 128 -0.89 -10.15 3.80
CA VAL A 128 -0.53 -11.53 3.42
C VAL A 128 -1.71 -12.23 2.74
N GLU A 129 -2.91 -12.17 3.33
CA GLU A 129 -4.12 -12.79 2.78
C GLU A 129 -4.45 -12.23 1.39
N VAL A 130 -4.37 -10.91 1.23
CA VAL A 130 -4.62 -10.23 -0.05
C VAL A 130 -3.58 -10.60 -1.10
N ALA A 131 -2.29 -10.69 -0.72
CA ALA A 131 -1.23 -11.12 -1.62
C ALA A 131 -1.37 -12.59 -2.04
N ASP A 132 -1.77 -13.46 -1.11
CA ASP A 132 -1.99 -14.87 -1.40
C ASP A 132 -3.16 -15.09 -2.35
N ALA A 133 -4.23 -14.33 -2.20
CA ALA A 133 -5.39 -14.42 -3.09
C ALA A 133 -5.08 -14.01 -4.54
N LEU A 134 -4.06 -13.15 -4.77
CA LEU A 134 -3.59 -12.83 -6.13
C LEU A 134 -3.05 -14.04 -6.90
N LYS A 135 -2.71 -15.13 -6.24
CA LYS A 135 -2.29 -16.37 -6.91
C LYS A 135 -3.42 -16.99 -7.76
N SER A 136 -4.68 -16.65 -7.46
CA SER A 136 -5.87 -17.21 -8.11
C SER A 136 -6.81 -16.15 -8.68
N HIS A 137 -6.57 -14.87 -8.37
CA HIS A 137 -7.43 -13.75 -8.76
C HIS A 137 -6.61 -12.60 -9.30
N THR A 138 -7.12 -11.87 -10.28
CA THR A 138 -6.42 -10.75 -10.91
C THR A 138 -6.59 -9.43 -10.16
N LEU A 139 -7.65 -9.33 -9.35
CA LEU A 139 -8.02 -8.16 -8.56
C LEU A 139 -8.60 -8.62 -7.22
N VAL A 140 -7.97 -8.19 -6.12
CA VAL A 140 -8.34 -8.61 -4.75
C VAL A 140 -8.45 -7.40 -3.85
N ARG A 141 -9.41 -7.44 -2.92
CA ARG A 141 -9.63 -6.36 -1.96
C ARG A 141 -10.19 -6.89 -0.65
N PRO A 142 -9.74 -6.41 0.52
CA PRO A 142 -10.44 -6.69 1.77
C PRO A 142 -11.77 -5.93 1.80
N CYS A 143 -12.74 -6.46 2.52
CA CYS A 143 -13.99 -5.77 2.80
C CYS A 143 -14.44 -6.01 4.24
N VAL A 144 -15.19 -5.04 4.77
CA VAL A 144 -15.86 -5.16 6.07
C VAL A 144 -17.33 -4.89 5.84
N SER A 145 -18.21 -5.85 6.19
CA SER A 145 -19.67 -5.72 5.98
C SER A 145 -20.00 -5.22 4.56
N THR A 146 -19.38 -5.81 3.54
CA THR A 146 -19.51 -5.46 2.12
C THR A 146 -18.87 -4.12 1.68
N GLN A 147 -18.32 -3.34 2.60
CA GLN A 147 -17.61 -2.11 2.27
C GLN A 147 -16.16 -2.43 1.87
N PRO A 148 -15.75 -2.15 0.62
CA PRO A 148 -14.41 -2.46 0.16
C PRO A 148 -13.36 -1.56 0.83
N GLY A 149 -12.26 -2.18 1.29
CA GLY A 149 -11.16 -1.53 2.00
C GLY A 149 -9.82 -1.53 1.25
N HIS A 150 -8.74 -1.41 1.99
CA HIS A 150 -7.35 -1.44 1.52
C HIS A 150 -6.55 -2.53 2.26
N PRO A 151 -5.47 -3.05 1.62
CA PRO A 151 -4.93 -2.69 0.31
C PRO A 151 -5.79 -3.19 -0.86
N VAL A 152 -5.70 -2.52 -2.00
CA VAL A 152 -6.25 -3.02 -3.27
C VAL A 152 -5.12 -3.70 -4.03
N ALA A 153 -5.28 -4.98 -4.35
CA ALA A 153 -4.25 -5.76 -5.00
C ALA A 153 -4.59 -6.06 -6.45
N PHE A 154 -3.61 -5.87 -7.30
CA PHE A 154 -3.67 -6.06 -8.74
C PHE A 154 -2.56 -7.02 -9.17
N ASP A 155 -2.87 -7.97 -10.02
CA ASP A 155 -1.86 -8.83 -10.65
C ASP A 155 -1.12 -8.11 -11.80
N ARG A 156 -0.16 -8.82 -12.42
CA ARG A 156 0.67 -8.25 -13.47
C ARG A 156 -0.10 -7.79 -14.71
N ASN A 157 -1.27 -8.34 -14.98
CA ASN A 157 -2.08 -7.94 -16.14
C ASN A 157 -2.54 -6.48 -16.09
N TRP A 158 -2.58 -5.91 -14.89
CA TRP A 158 -2.96 -4.52 -14.66
C TRP A 158 -1.83 -3.50 -14.86
N TYR A 159 -0.58 -3.95 -15.10
CA TYR A 159 0.57 -3.06 -15.21
C TYR A 159 0.34 -1.87 -16.13
N SER A 160 -0.12 -2.13 -17.36
CA SER A 160 -0.31 -1.07 -18.36
C SER A 160 -1.32 -0.03 -17.92
N LYS A 161 -2.43 -0.43 -17.31
CA LYS A 161 -3.47 0.48 -16.79
C LYS A 161 -2.96 1.26 -15.58
N LEU A 162 -2.33 0.57 -14.60
CA LEU A 162 -1.83 1.20 -13.36
C LEU A 162 -0.70 2.19 -13.63
N SER A 163 0.24 1.87 -14.52
CA SER A 163 1.41 2.70 -14.82
C SER A 163 1.08 4.02 -15.54
N GLN A 164 -0.15 4.17 -16.03
CA GLN A 164 -0.64 5.35 -16.74
C GLN A 164 -1.66 6.17 -15.94
N LEU A 165 -1.94 5.79 -14.68
CA LEU A 165 -2.89 6.52 -13.85
C LEU A 165 -2.46 7.97 -13.61
N THR A 166 -3.44 8.86 -13.58
CA THR A 166 -3.30 10.29 -13.28
C THR A 166 -4.47 10.77 -12.43
N GLY A 167 -4.33 11.95 -11.83
CA GLY A 167 -5.39 12.62 -11.08
C GLY A 167 -5.63 12.05 -9.68
N ASP A 168 -6.65 12.57 -9.02
CA ASP A 168 -6.90 12.31 -7.59
C ASP A 168 -7.72 11.04 -7.31
N ASN A 169 -8.38 10.49 -8.33
CA ASN A 169 -9.27 9.31 -8.17
C ASN A 169 -8.50 7.99 -7.98
N GLY A 170 -7.18 8.00 -8.12
CA GLY A 170 -6.36 6.81 -8.02
C GLY A 170 -6.80 5.72 -9.00
N ALA A 171 -6.92 4.49 -8.51
CA ALA A 171 -7.37 3.36 -9.30
C ALA A 171 -8.91 3.20 -9.34
N ARG A 172 -9.69 4.12 -8.77
CA ARG A 172 -11.15 3.97 -8.61
C ARG A 172 -11.86 3.73 -9.95
N GLU A 173 -11.45 4.44 -10.99
CA GLU A 173 -12.04 4.30 -12.32
C GLU A 173 -11.75 2.92 -12.94
N LEU A 174 -10.57 2.36 -12.65
CA LEU A 174 -10.20 1.02 -13.10
C LEU A 174 -11.04 -0.08 -12.41
N LEU A 175 -11.63 0.21 -11.26
CA LEU A 175 -12.43 -0.75 -10.50
C LEU A 175 -13.89 -0.80 -10.95
N CYS A 176 -14.34 0.20 -11.73
CA CYS A 176 -15.72 0.28 -12.19
C CYS A 176 -16.05 -0.86 -13.17
N GLY A 177 -17.01 -1.71 -12.79
CA GLY A 177 -17.48 -2.82 -13.64
C GLY A 177 -16.57 -4.04 -13.67
N GLU A 178 -15.43 -4.01 -12.93
CA GLU A 178 -14.52 -5.14 -12.85
C GLU A 178 -14.96 -6.13 -11.76
N SER A 179 -14.80 -7.42 -12.06
CA SER A 179 -15.01 -8.48 -11.07
C SER A 179 -13.82 -8.52 -10.12
N MET A 180 -14.07 -8.32 -8.82
CA MET A 180 -13.04 -8.38 -7.79
C MET A 180 -13.33 -9.46 -6.76
N HIS A 181 -12.27 -10.11 -6.30
CA HIS A 181 -12.36 -11.03 -5.18
C HIS A 181 -12.31 -10.23 -3.86
N LEU A 182 -13.36 -10.38 -3.05
CA LEU A 182 -13.46 -9.72 -1.75
C LEU A 182 -13.09 -10.69 -0.63
N ILE A 183 -12.23 -10.23 0.29
CA ILE A 183 -11.83 -10.97 1.49
C ILE A 183 -12.51 -10.31 2.68
N GLU A 184 -13.41 -11.02 3.36
CA GLU A 184 -14.11 -10.48 4.54
C GLU A 184 -13.16 -10.35 5.73
N ILE A 185 -13.03 -9.14 6.25
CA ILE A 185 -12.25 -8.79 7.43
C ILE A 185 -13.21 -8.53 8.59
N LYS A 186 -12.99 -9.19 9.74
CA LYS A 186 -13.87 -9.07 10.90
C LYS A 186 -13.69 -7.77 11.67
N ASP A 187 -12.46 -7.24 11.69
CA ASP A 187 -12.10 -6.02 12.40
C ASP A 187 -12.39 -4.78 11.54
N ALA A 188 -13.52 -4.13 11.82
CA ALA A 188 -13.93 -2.91 11.12
C ALA A 188 -12.96 -1.75 11.34
N ASP A 189 -12.34 -1.65 12.52
CA ASP A 189 -11.39 -0.57 12.82
C ASP A 189 -10.11 -0.66 11.99
N SER A 190 -9.75 -1.86 11.53
CA SER A 190 -8.58 -2.06 10.66
C SER A 190 -8.62 -1.25 9.37
N GLN A 191 -9.81 -0.93 8.86
CA GLN A 191 -10.01 -0.19 7.60
C GLN A 191 -10.21 1.32 7.79
N ARG A 192 -10.01 1.82 9.00
CA ARG A 192 -10.15 3.24 9.31
C ARG A 192 -8.92 4.04 8.88
N ASP A 193 -9.16 5.16 8.20
CA ASP A 193 -8.16 6.16 7.85
C ASP A 193 -8.12 7.31 8.87
N ILE A 194 -7.04 8.09 8.84
CA ILE A 194 -6.85 9.30 9.63
C ILE A 194 -6.97 10.52 8.71
N ASP A 195 -8.14 11.14 8.69
CA ASP A 195 -8.42 12.34 7.90
C ASP A 195 -8.55 13.61 8.75
N LEU A 196 -8.84 13.46 10.05
CA LEU A 196 -9.11 14.56 10.97
C LEU A 196 -8.25 14.46 12.23
N PRO A 197 -7.83 15.59 12.85
CA PRO A 197 -7.09 15.58 14.11
C PRO A 197 -7.81 14.83 15.25
N SER A 198 -9.15 14.88 15.29
CA SER A 198 -9.96 14.17 16.29
C SER A 198 -9.85 12.65 16.23
N GLN A 199 -9.39 12.10 15.10
CA GLN A 199 -9.20 10.65 14.92
C GLN A 199 -7.85 10.15 15.47
N LEU A 200 -6.94 11.07 15.86
CA LEU A 200 -5.65 10.73 16.47
C LEU A 200 -5.81 10.29 17.93
N VAL A 201 -6.91 10.67 18.58
CA VAL A 201 -7.21 10.27 19.96
C VAL A 201 -7.92 8.93 19.92
N GLN A 202 -7.30 7.87 20.45
CA GLN A 202 -8.03 6.64 20.72
C GLN A 202 -9.06 6.91 21.82
N ARG A 203 -10.33 6.55 21.56
CA ARG A 203 -11.33 6.50 22.62
C ARG A 203 -10.86 5.42 23.61
N SER A 204 -10.53 5.84 24.82
CA SER A 204 -10.39 4.91 25.93
C SER A 204 -11.73 4.21 26.09
N GLU A 205 -11.74 2.90 25.97
CA GLU A 205 -12.87 2.07 26.38
C GLU A 205 -13.04 2.11 27.90
#